data_112c849e8a92ad28e186be0a9bccc3f7
#
_entry.id   112c849e8a92ad28e186be0a9bccc3f7
#
_cell.length_a   1.000
_cell.length_b   1.000
_cell.length_c   1.000
_cell.angle_alpha   90.00
_cell.angle_beta   90.00
_cell.angle_gamma   90.00
#
_symmetry.space_group_name_H-M   'P 1'
#
loop_
_entity.id
_entity.type
_entity.pdbx_description
1 polymer ?
#
loop_
_entity_poly.entity_id
_entity_poly.type
_entity_poly.pdbx_seq_one_letter_code
_entity_poly.pdbx_strand_id
1 'polypeptide(L)'
;LLRIAATLLPQNDPDFDLKSGPVAYWWLELDGIEGRREIGFDDRGDIVRFAPIGANRGVFVGEELAPHHLNESLTSQEFEQAWERALAGWRR
;
A
#
# COMPACT_ATOMS: atom_id res chain seq x y z
N LEU A 1 -4.52 -4.91 10.61
CA LEU A 1 -4.00 -4.00 9.57
C LEU A 1 -3.03 -3.01 10.18
N LEU A 2 -1.92 -2.82 9.51
CA LEU A 2 -0.84 -2.00 10.04
C LEU A 2 -0.37 -0.98 9.00
N ARG A 3 0.14 0.15 9.51
CA ARG A 3 0.67 1.23 8.69
C ARG A 3 2.16 1.38 8.98
N ILE A 4 2.96 1.57 7.95
CA ILE A 4 4.38 1.85 8.12
C ILE A 4 4.78 3.10 7.36
N ALA A 5 5.81 3.78 7.86
CA ALA A 5 6.47 4.85 7.13
C ALA A 5 7.56 4.22 6.28
N ALA A 6 7.55 4.50 4.99
CA ALA A 6 8.45 3.86 4.06
C ALA A 6 9.12 4.90 3.18
N THR A 7 10.28 5.37 3.61
CA THR A 7 10.97 6.46 2.92
C THR A 7 12.02 5.99 1.92
N LEU A 8 12.43 4.72 2.00
CA LEU A 8 13.54 4.20 1.21
C LEU A 8 13.17 3.00 0.37
N LEU A 9 11.92 2.90 -0.04
CA LEU A 9 11.49 1.77 -0.85
C LEU A 9 11.92 1.93 -2.30
N PRO A 10 12.25 0.81 -2.97
CA PRO A 10 12.58 0.86 -4.38
C PRO A 10 11.40 1.36 -5.19
N GLN A 11 11.71 1.99 -6.30
CA GLN A 11 10.69 2.43 -7.22
C GLN A 11 10.06 1.24 -7.91
N ASN A 12 8.78 1.36 -8.14
CA ASN A 12 8.02 0.36 -8.86
C ASN A 12 7.77 0.81 -10.29
N ASP A 13 7.15 -0.06 -11.04
CA ASP A 13 6.78 0.24 -12.41
C ASP A 13 5.77 1.39 -12.42
N PRO A 14 6.09 2.54 -13.04
CA PRO A 14 5.19 3.69 -13.05
C PRO A 14 3.89 3.43 -13.79
N ASP A 15 3.82 2.40 -14.62
CA ASP A 15 2.58 2.03 -15.33
C ASP A 15 1.47 1.62 -14.37
N PHE A 16 1.81 1.27 -13.14
CA PHE A 16 0.84 0.87 -12.12
C PHE A 16 0.52 1.97 -11.13
N ASP A 17 1.09 3.15 -11.29
CA ASP A 17 0.81 4.25 -10.38
C ASP A 17 -0.51 4.93 -10.76
N LEU A 18 -1.32 5.27 -9.76
CA LEU A 18 -2.51 6.06 -9.95
C LEU A 18 -2.18 7.55 -10.09
N LYS A 19 -1.00 7.91 -9.62
CA LYS A 19 -0.55 9.28 -9.57
C LYS A 19 0.98 9.25 -9.55
N SER A 20 1.61 10.23 -10.20
CA SER A 20 3.06 10.32 -10.17
C SER A 20 3.56 10.85 -8.82
N GLY A 21 4.78 10.50 -8.47
CA GLY A 21 5.43 10.96 -7.26
C GLY A 21 5.82 9.81 -6.33
N PRO A 22 6.59 10.13 -5.29
CA PRO A 22 7.06 9.13 -4.36
C PRO A 22 5.97 8.71 -3.37
N VAL A 23 6.08 7.49 -2.86
CA VAL A 23 5.26 7.02 -1.76
C VAL A 23 5.90 7.49 -0.46
N ALA A 24 5.11 8.16 0.38
CA ALA A 24 5.57 8.62 1.68
C ALA A 24 5.31 7.60 2.79
N TYR A 25 4.22 6.87 2.70
CA TYR A 25 3.91 5.84 3.69
C TYR A 25 2.98 4.80 3.08
N TRP A 26 2.94 3.63 3.74
CA TRP A 26 2.18 2.48 3.27
C TRP A 26 1.18 2.01 4.32
N TRP A 27 0.01 1.62 3.85
CA TRP A 27 -0.94 0.85 4.64
C TRP A 27 -0.89 -0.59 4.16
N LEU A 28 -0.76 -1.52 5.11
CA LEU A 28 -0.60 -2.93 4.79
C LEU A 28 -1.68 -3.76 5.47
N GLU A 29 -2.26 -4.67 4.71
CA GLU A 29 -3.08 -5.74 5.27
C GLU A 29 -2.20 -6.97 5.42
N LEU A 30 -2.18 -7.54 6.61
CA LEU A 30 -1.32 -8.68 6.92
C LEU A 30 -2.16 -9.91 7.27
N ASP A 31 -1.63 -11.07 6.90
CA ASP A 31 -2.07 -12.37 7.40
C ASP A 31 -0.92 -12.90 8.25
N GLY A 32 -1.07 -12.80 9.58
CA GLY A 32 0.07 -13.00 10.46
C GLY A 32 1.10 -11.91 10.21
N ILE A 33 2.28 -12.29 9.73
CA ILE A 33 3.35 -11.35 9.38
C ILE A 33 3.54 -11.19 7.87
N GLU A 34 2.73 -11.88 7.08
CA GLU A 34 2.84 -11.83 5.62
C GLU A 34 1.93 -10.75 5.04
N GLY A 35 2.48 -9.91 4.17
CA GLY A 35 1.71 -8.88 3.46
C GLY A 35 0.73 -9.49 2.47
N ARG A 36 -0.52 -9.00 2.47
CA ARG A 36 -1.58 -9.48 1.58
C ARG A 36 -2.02 -8.41 0.60
N ARG A 37 -2.22 -7.21 1.08
CA ARG A 37 -2.57 -6.06 0.25
C ARG A 37 -1.81 -4.85 0.75
N GLU A 38 -1.51 -3.94 -0.15
CA GLU A 38 -0.78 -2.73 0.18
C GLU A 38 -1.37 -1.53 -0.53
N ILE A 39 -1.31 -0.38 0.12
CA ILE A 39 -1.70 0.91 -0.46
C ILE A 39 -0.60 1.90 -0.12
N GLY A 40 -0.02 2.53 -1.13
CA GLY A 40 0.99 3.57 -0.95
C GLY A 40 0.38 4.94 -1.09
N PHE A 41 0.70 5.83 -0.15
CA PHE A 41 0.19 7.20 -0.11
C PHE A 41 1.35 8.18 -0.24
N ASP A 42 1.07 9.34 -0.82
CA ASP A 42 2.03 10.43 -0.82
C ASP A 42 1.92 11.24 0.49
N ASP A 43 2.69 12.31 0.60
CA ASP A 43 2.73 13.15 1.79
C ASP A 43 1.44 13.95 2.02
N ARG A 44 0.56 14.00 1.03
CA ARG A 44 -0.75 14.65 1.14
C ARG A 44 -1.86 13.67 1.50
N GLY A 45 -1.54 12.38 1.57
CA GLY A 45 -2.52 11.35 1.83
C GLY A 45 -3.26 10.86 0.59
N ASP A 46 -2.81 11.23 -0.60
CA ASP A 46 -3.38 10.71 -1.84
C ASP A 46 -2.81 9.34 -2.16
N ILE A 47 -3.63 8.47 -2.74
CA ILE A 47 -3.19 7.13 -3.12
C ILE A 47 -2.35 7.22 -4.38
N VAL A 48 -1.11 6.76 -4.28
CA VAL A 48 -0.17 6.71 -5.41
C VAL A 48 -0.29 5.38 -6.12
N ARG A 49 -0.34 4.30 -5.36
CA ARG A 49 -0.38 2.94 -5.92
C ARG A 49 -0.98 1.97 -4.93
N PHE A 50 -1.35 0.79 -5.42
CA PHE A 50 -1.88 -0.27 -4.58
C PHE A 50 -1.65 -1.63 -5.25
N ALA A 51 -1.64 -2.68 -4.47
CA ALA A 51 -1.41 -4.03 -4.97
C ALA A 51 -2.01 -5.08 -4.02
N PRO A 52 -2.35 -6.28 -4.53
CA PRO A 52 -2.18 -6.69 -5.92
C PRO A 52 -3.31 -6.21 -6.82
N ILE A 53 -2.97 -5.82 -8.03
CA ILE A 53 -3.97 -5.46 -9.04
C ILE A 53 -3.39 -5.75 -10.43
N GLY A 54 -4.15 -6.46 -11.27
CA GLY A 54 -3.63 -6.86 -12.57
C GLY A 54 -2.31 -7.60 -12.45
N ALA A 55 -1.31 -7.19 -13.21
CA ALA A 55 0.03 -7.75 -13.16
C ALA A 55 0.91 -7.16 -12.04
N ASN A 56 0.42 -6.15 -11.34
CA ASN A 56 1.17 -5.54 -10.25
C ASN A 56 1.06 -6.38 -8.99
N ARG A 57 2.17 -6.99 -8.58
CA ARG A 57 2.22 -7.81 -7.37
C ARG A 57 2.62 -7.02 -6.13
N GLY A 58 3.09 -5.79 -6.30
CA GLY A 58 3.41 -4.90 -5.20
C GLY A 58 4.81 -5.10 -4.63
N VAL A 59 5.06 -4.40 -3.53
CA VAL A 59 6.36 -4.39 -2.83
C VAL A 59 6.35 -5.34 -1.64
N PHE A 60 5.26 -5.32 -0.86
CA PHE A 60 5.16 -6.06 0.40
C PHE A 60 4.30 -7.32 0.31
N VAL A 61 3.54 -7.48 -0.76
CA VAL A 61 2.66 -8.64 -0.92
C VAL A 61 3.49 -9.90 -1.05
N GLY A 62 3.22 -10.88 -0.19
CA GLY A 62 3.97 -12.12 -0.14
C GLY A 62 5.23 -12.05 0.71
N GLU A 63 5.60 -10.89 1.24
CA GLU A 63 6.78 -10.73 2.07
C GLU A 63 6.44 -10.83 3.54
N GLU A 64 7.35 -11.39 4.33
CA GLU A 64 7.24 -11.41 5.78
C GLU A 64 7.78 -10.09 6.35
N LEU A 65 7.01 -9.49 7.23
CA LEU A 65 7.34 -8.18 7.78
C LEU A 65 7.67 -8.27 9.26
N ALA A 66 8.83 -7.74 9.64
CA ALA A 66 9.22 -7.71 11.04
C ALA A 66 8.35 -6.68 11.79
N PRO A 67 7.89 -7.02 13.01
CA PRO A 67 7.02 -6.13 13.77
C PRO A 67 7.59 -4.73 14.00
N HIS A 68 8.90 -4.60 14.13
CA HIS A 68 9.52 -3.28 14.38
C HIS A 68 9.46 -2.34 13.17
N HIS A 69 9.09 -2.83 12.00
CA HIS A 69 8.87 -2.00 10.82
C HIS A 69 7.47 -1.38 10.79
N LEU A 70 6.59 -1.81 11.70
CA LEU A 70 5.19 -1.43 11.68
C LEU A 70 4.93 -0.47 12.83
N ASN A 71 4.30 0.65 12.54
CA ASN A 71 4.22 1.73 13.53
C ASN A 71 2.83 2.07 14.04
N GLU A 72 1.77 1.59 13.42
CA GLU A 72 0.41 1.79 13.96
C GLU A 72 -0.58 0.83 13.33
N SER A 73 -1.71 0.66 14.01
CA SER A 73 -2.79 -0.21 13.54
C SER A 73 -3.91 0.61 12.93
N LEU A 74 -4.58 0.00 11.97
CA LEU A 74 -5.76 0.53 11.30
C LEU A 74 -6.92 -0.41 11.54
N THR A 75 -8.14 0.11 11.43
CA THR A 75 -9.32 -0.75 11.38
C THR A 75 -9.45 -1.35 9.98
N SER A 76 -10.11 -2.49 9.90
CA SER A 76 -10.43 -3.12 8.61
C SER A 76 -11.26 -2.17 7.75
N GLN A 77 -12.16 -1.42 8.36
CA GLN A 77 -13.02 -0.49 7.63
C GLN A 77 -12.21 0.63 6.99
N GLU A 78 -11.24 1.18 7.71
CA GLU A 78 -10.37 2.22 7.14
C GLU A 78 -9.62 1.71 5.92
N PHE A 79 -9.05 0.50 6.03
CA PHE A 79 -8.32 -0.08 4.91
C PHE A 79 -9.25 -0.36 3.72
N GLU A 80 -10.41 -0.97 3.97
CA GLU A 80 -11.35 -1.29 2.89
C GLU A 80 -11.84 -0.04 2.16
N GLN A 81 -12.10 1.03 2.88
CA GLN A 81 -12.52 2.29 2.25
C GLN A 81 -11.43 2.85 1.34
N ALA A 82 -10.18 2.81 1.78
CA ALA A 82 -9.07 3.25 0.95
C ALA A 82 -8.87 2.34 -0.26
N TRP A 83 -9.03 1.02 -0.07
CA TRP A 83 -8.93 0.06 -1.16
C TRP A 83 -9.98 0.32 -2.24
N GLU A 84 -11.22 0.60 -1.84
CA GLU A 84 -12.28 0.92 -2.79
C GLU A 84 -12.00 2.20 -3.56
N ARG A 85 -11.42 3.21 -2.92
CA ARG A 85 -11.01 4.44 -3.62
C ARG A 85 -9.92 4.14 -4.65
N ALA A 86 -8.97 3.27 -4.29
CA ALA A 86 -7.91 2.87 -5.20
C ALA A 86 -8.48 2.15 -6.43
N LEU A 87 -9.39 1.21 -6.20
CA LEU A 87 -10.06 0.50 -7.29
C LEU A 87 -10.83 1.44 -8.20
N ALA A 88 -11.52 2.41 -7.63
CA ALA A 88 -12.27 3.39 -8.42
C ALA A 88 -11.33 4.21 -9.32
N GLY A 89 -10.16 4.58 -8.81
CA GLY A 89 -9.14 5.27 -9.60
C GLY A 89 -8.57 4.40 -10.70
N TRP A 90 -8.37 3.12 -10.42
CA TRP A 90 -7.84 2.18 -11.40
C TRP A 90 -8.79 1.93 -12.57
N ARG A 91 -10.08 1.91 -12.29
CA ARG A 91 -11.12 1.60 -13.29
C ARG A 91 -11.44 2.74 -14.24
N ARG A 92 -10.92 3.92 -14.03
CA ARG A 92 -11.19 5.08 -14.89
C ARG A 92 -10.61 4.93 -16.28
#